data_be2629df1162ecb8fdcfbddb70040c56
#
_entry.id   be2629df1162ecb8fdcfbddb70040c56
#
_cell.length_a   1.000
_cell.length_b   1.000
_cell.length_c   1.000
_cell.angle_alpha   90.00
_cell.angle_beta   90.00
_cell.angle_gamma   90.00
#
_symmetry.space_group_name_H-M   'P 1'
#
loop_
_entity.id
_entity.type
_entity.pdbx_description
1 polymer ?
#
loop_
_entity_poly.entity_id
_entity_poly.type
_entity_poly.pdbx_seq_one_letter_code
_entity_poly.pdbx_strand_id
1 'polypeptide(L)'
;MKKIFVLAFTAIAFTGCKKQEQLTEPEVVVTYSTFGEKITPDNAVSQVEMLEKFQNLKEGDTIPVKFKSNILDVCQKKGCWMSMDLEGDKDAFVRFTDYGFFVPLDASNQESIVEGRAFLSIVTVDELKHYAKDGGKSQEEIDAITEPKITYAIQADGVLIKDKTEDKATETVN
;
A
#
# COMPACT_ATOMS: atom_id res chain seq x y z
N MET A 1 62.42 46.15 41.84
CA MET A 1 61.00 46.07 42.14
C MET A 1 60.24 46.83 41.07
N LYS A 2 59.95 46.24 39.96
CA LYS A 2 59.28 46.87 38.82
C LYS A 2 57.87 46.31 38.68
N LYS A 3 56.88 47.15 38.89
CA LYS A 3 55.45 46.82 38.67
C LYS A 3 55.14 46.97 37.20
N ILE A 4 54.74 45.88 36.54
CA ILE A 4 54.28 45.88 35.15
C ILE A 4 52.72 45.84 35.19
N PHE A 5 52.14 46.93 34.69
CA PHE A 5 50.71 47.07 34.48
C PHE A 5 50.37 46.39 33.12
N VAL A 6 49.57 45.33 33.14
CA VAL A 6 49.06 44.75 31.93
C VAL A 6 47.63 45.24 31.75
N LEU A 7 47.47 46.07 30.69
CA LEU A 7 46.15 46.51 30.24
C LEU A 7 45.45 45.32 29.51
N ALA A 8 44.36 44.85 30.08
CA ALA A 8 43.48 43.88 29.41
C ALA A 8 42.53 44.60 28.43
N PHE A 9 42.70 44.33 27.15
CA PHE A 9 41.84 44.83 26.08
C PHE A 9 40.69 43.83 25.92
N THR A 10 39.49 44.22 26.35
CA THR A 10 38.28 43.40 26.24
C THR A 10 37.69 43.61 24.84
N ALA A 11 37.91 42.67 23.95
CA ALA A 11 37.23 42.61 22.64
C ALA A 11 35.83 42.08 22.82
N ILE A 12 34.82 42.94 22.63
CA ILE A 12 33.41 42.55 22.58
C ILE A 12 33.14 42.02 21.17
N ALA A 13 33.04 40.68 21.03
CA ALA A 13 32.60 40.06 19.80
C ALA A 13 31.07 40.12 19.71
N PHE A 14 30.55 40.97 18.82
CA PHE A 14 29.14 40.94 18.41
C PHE A 14 28.92 39.70 17.56
N THR A 15 28.41 38.61 18.16
CA THR A 15 27.85 37.48 17.44
C THR A 15 26.47 37.87 16.92
N GLY A 16 26.43 38.34 15.66
CA GLY A 16 25.18 38.51 14.94
C GLY A 16 24.54 37.11 14.69
N CYS A 17 23.47 36.80 15.42
CA CYS A 17 22.61 35.71 15.07
C CYS A 17 22.00 35.96 13.69
N LYS A 18 22.53 35.31 12.65
CA LYS A 18 21.81 35.14 11.40
C LYS A 18 20.65 34.21 11.69
N LYS A 19 19.44 34.76 11.70
CA LYS A 19 18.20 34.04 11.69
C LYS A 19 18.21 33.24 10.40
N GLN A 20 18.47 31.93 10.50
CA GLN A 20 18.38 31.00 9.40
C GLN A 20 16.88 30.84 9.13
N GLU A 21 16.38 31.46 8.07
CA GLU A 21 15.09 31.21 7.53
C GLU A 21 15.12 29.74 7.06
N GLN A 22 14.56 28.89 7.89
CA GLN A 22 14.28 27.50 7.54
C GLN A 22 13.21 27.57 6.46
N LEU A 23 13.62 27.37 5.21
CA LEU A 23 12.70 27.09 4.12
C LEU A 23 11.95 25.81 4.51
N THR A 24 10.76 25.96 5.04
CA THR A 24 9.80 24.86 5.18
C THR A 24 9.40 24.49 3.77
N GLU A 25 9.93 23.36 3.29
CA GLU A 25 9.40 22.70 2.11
C GLU A 25 7.88 22.54 2.30
N PRO A 26 7.05 22.85 1.29
CA PRO A 26 5.60 22.70 1.44
C PRO A 26 5.29 21.24 1.80
N GLU A 27 4.71 21.03 2.97
CA GLU A 27 4.24 19.74 3.43
C GLU A 27 3.14 19.30 2.44
N VAL A 28 3.45 18.30 1.61
CA VAL A 28 2.49 17.72 0.68
C VAL A 28 1.43 17.00 1.50
N VAL A 29 0.29 17.63 1.67
CA VAL A 29 -0.87 17.02 2.34
C VAL A 29 -1.39 15.91 1.44
N VAL A 30 -1.11 14.67 1.82
CA VAL A 30 -1.65 13.49 1.14
C VAL A 30 -3.09 13.29 1.57
N THR A 31 -4.01 13.34 0.62
CA THR A 31 -5.44 13.09 0.84
C THR A 31 -5.83 11.72 0.30
N TYR A 32 -6.86 11.12 0.90
CA TYR A 32 -7.37 9.81 0.55
C TYR A 32 -8.88 9.83 0.43
N SER A 33 -9.40 9.21 -0.63
CA SER A 33 -10.80 8.83 -0.74
C SER A 33 -11.05 7.52 0.00
N THR A 34 -12.16 7.44 0.74
CA THR A 34 -12.51 6.28 1.59
C THR A 34 -13.63 5.46 0.96
N PHE A 35 -13.48 4.14 0.96
CA PHE A 35 -14.46 3.16 0.48
C PHE A 35 -14.68 2.09 1.56
N GLY A 36 -15.92 1.68 1.79
CA GLY A 36 -16.29 0.76 2.86
C GLY A 36 -16.22 1.39 4.25
N GLU A 37 -15.70 0.67 5.23
CA GLU A 37 -15.54 1.16 6.58
C GLU A 37 -14.50 2.29 6.66
N LYS A 38 -14.71 3.19 7.62
CA LYS A 38 -13.79 4.31 7.83
C LYS A 38 -12.53 3.83 8.54
N ILE A 39 -11.42 3.83 7.81
CA ILE A 39 -10.09 3.47 8.30
C ILE A 39 -9.14 4.68 8.30
N THR A 40 -7.98 4.54 8.94
CA THR A 40 -6.91 5.56 8.93
C THR A 40 -5.64 5.01 8.29
N PRO A 41 -4.76 5.87 7.73
CA PRO A 41 -3.52 5.41 7.10
C PRO A 41 -2.48 4.89 8.09
N ASP A 42 -2.67 5.12 9.38
CA ASP A 42 -1.69 4.79 10.41
C ASP A 42 -1.48 3.29 10.56
N ASN A 43 -0.24 2.89 10.86
CA ASN A 43 0.14 1.50 11.14
C ASN A 43 -0.10 0.50 9.99
N ALA A 44 -0.21 0.98 8.76
CA ALA A 44 -0.25 0.10 7.60
C ALA A 44 1.14 -0.54 7.37
N VAL A 45 1.17 -1.87 7.24
CA VAL A 45 2.39 -2.60 6.91
C VAL A 45 2.76 -2.42 5.44
N SER A 46 4.05 -2.55 5.14
CA SER A 46 4.59 -2.48 3.78
C SER A 46 4.32 -3.75 2.97
N GLN A 47 4.65 -3.70 1.66
CA GLN A 47 4.62 -4.86 0.75
C GLN A 47 5.47 -6.02 1.25
N VAL A 48 6.69 -5.75 1.71
CA VAL A 48 7.62 -6.76 2.25
C VAL A 48 7.03 -7.43 3.48
N GLU A 49 6.61 -6.65 4.47
CA GLU A 49 6.01 -7.17 5.70
C GLU A 49 4.71 -7.93 5.44
N MET A 50 3.91 -7.50 4.46
CA MET A 50 2.68 -8.20 4.10
C MET A 50 2.98 -9.53 3.42
N LEU A 51 3.97 -9.60 2.53
CA LEU A 51 4.42 -10.84 1.91
C LEU A 51 4.94 -11.84 2.96
N GLU A 52 5.75 -11.38 3.92
CA GLU A 52 6.22 -12.21 5.04
C GLU A 52 5.05 -12.77 5.87
N LYS A 53 4.03 -11.95 6.15
CA LYS A 53 2.82 -12.41 6.83
C LYS A 53 2.13 -13.52 6.05
N PHE A 54 1.91 -13.36 4.76
CA PHE A 54 1.30 -14.40 3.91
C PHE A 54 2.11 -15.70 3.86
N GLN A 55 3.44 -15.59 3.77
CA GLN A 55 4.33 -16.77 3.73
C GLN A 55 4.33 -17.58 5.04
N ASN A 56 3.98 -16.94 6.15
CA ASN A 56 3.88 -17.58 7.46
C ASN A 56 2.48 -18.14 7.75
N LEU A 57 1.47 -17.84 6.91
CA LEU A 57 0.13 -18.40 7.07
C LEU A 57 0.09 -19.87 6.64
N LYS A 58 -0.75 -20.63 7.31
CA LYS A 58 -1.11 -21.99 6.93
C LYS A 58 -2.54 -22.02 6.38
N GLU A 59 -2.89 -23.09 5.72
CA GLU A 59 -4.27 -23.34 5.29
C GLU A 59 -5.24 -23.22 6.47
N GLY A 60 -6.28 -22.43 6.29
CA GLY A 60 -7.29 -22.15 7.32
C GLY A 60 -6.97 -20.98 8.26
N ASP A 61 -5.73 -20.48 8.27
CA ASP A 61 -5.39 -19.32 9.06
C ASP A 61 -6.03 -18.05 8.48
N THR A 62 -6.44 -17.16 9.40
CA THR A 62 -6.95 -15.83 9.06
C THR A 62 -6.39 -14.82 10.07
N ILE A 63 -5.78 -13.74 9.58
CA ILE A 63 -5.18 -12.70 10.42
C ILE A 63 -5.73 -11.32 10.06
N PRO A 64 -5.94 -10.43 11.05
CA PRO A 64 -6.23 -9.03 10.78
C PRO A 64 -5.00 -8.32 10.22
N VAL A 65 -5.21 -7.49 9.21
CA VAL A 65 -4.14 -6.74 8.55
C VAL A 65 -4.59 -5.33 8.20
N LYS A 66 -3.62 -4.41 8.18
CA LYS A 66 -3.69 -3.13 7.49
C LYS A 66 -2.45 -3.04 6.60
N PHE A 67 -2.65 -2.89 5.31
CA PHE A 67 -1.62 -3.07 4.28
C PHE A 67 -1.64 -1.92 3.28
N LYS A 68 -0.46 -1.37 3.00
CA LYS A 68 -0.28 -0.26 2.05
C LYS A 68 0.53 -0.72 0.85
N SER A 69 -0.02 -0.50 -0.35
CA SER A 69 0.64 -0.81 -1.61
C SER A 69 -0.01 -0.08 -2.79
N ASN A 70 0.47 -0.33 -4.01
CA ASN A 70 -0.16 0.12 -5.23
C ASN A 70 -1.19 -0.90 -5.71
N ILE A 71 -2.29 -0.40 -6.26
CA ILE A 71 -3.28 -1.21 -6.96
C ILE A 71 -2.70 -1.59 -8.32
N LEU A 72 -2.65 -2.89 -8.63
CA LEU A 72 -2.24 -3.39 -9.94
C LEU A 72 -3.41 -3.40 -10.93
N ASP A 73 -4.53 -3.98 -10.51
CA ASP A 73 -5.71 -4.13 -11.34
C ASP A 73 -7.00 -3.98 -10.55
N VAL A 74 -8.09 -3.66 -11.23
CA VAL A 74 -9.43 -3.47 -10.68
C VAL A 74 -10.46 -4.15 -11.58
N CYS A 75 -11.48 -4.74 -10.98
CA CYS A 75 -12.63 -5.29 -11.70
C CYS A 75 -13.30 -4.26 -12.60
N GLN A 76 -13.13 -4.37 -13.92
CA GLN A 76 -13.62 -3.40 -14.90
C GLN A 76 -15.15 -3.41 -15.09
N LYS A 77 -15.86 -4.35 -14.49
CA LYS A 77 -17.34 -4.35 -14.51
C LYS A 77 -17.95 -3.43 -13.48
N LYS A 78 -17.44 -3.45 -12.24
CA LYS A 78 -18.04 -2.73 -11.09
C LYS A 78 -17.03 -2.26 -10.05
N GLY A 79 -15.73 -2.55 -10.18
CA GLY A 79 -14.77 -2.29 -9.10
C GLY A 79 -15.00 -3.17 -7.86
N CYS A 80 -15.49 -4.42 -8.04
CA CYS A 80 -15.89 -5.31 -6.94
C CYS A 80 -14.75 -6.14 -6.35
N TRP A 81 -13.57 -6.05 -6.92
CA TRP A 81 -12.31 -6.59 -6.43
C TRP A 81 -11.15 -5.77 -6.99
N MET A 82 -10.00 -5.89 -6.38
CA MET A 82 -8.75 -5.35 -6.90
C MET A 82 -7.60 -6.29 -6.57
N SER A 83 -6.48 -6.18 -7.27
CA SER A 83 -5.20 -6.77 -6.88
C SER A 83 -4.23 -5.69 -6.44
N MET A 84 -3.45 -5.97 -5.41
CA MET A 84 -2.45 -5.07 -4.85
C MET A 84 -1.08 -5.70 -4.94
N ASP A 85 -0.10 -4.90 -5.29
CA ASP A 85 1.28 -5.32 -5.44
C ASP A 85 1.86 -5.83 -4.12
N LEU A 86 2.57 -6.94 -4.19
CA LEU A 86 3.45 -7.46 -3.16
C LEU A 86 4.88 -7.44 -3.72
N GLU A 87 5.87 -7.71 -2.89
CA GLU A 87 7.24 -7.74 -3.38
C GLU A 87 7.48 -8.90 -4.37
N GLY A 88 8.28 -8.63 -5.41
CA GLY A 88 8.52 -9.56 -6.52
C GLY A 88 7.32 -9.65 -7.45
N ASP A 89 7.18 -10.75 -8.17
CA ASP A 89 6.05 -10.97 -9.10
C ASP A 89 4.81 -11.55 -8.40
N LYS A 90 4.50 -11.05 -7.19
CA LYS A 90 3.37 -11.50 -6.38
C LYS A 90 2.35 -10.40 -6.18
N ASP A 91 1.10 -10.79 -6.03
CA ASP A 91 -0.01 -9.89 -5.72
C ASP A 91 -0.91 -10.45 -4.62
N ALA A 92 -1.62 -9.54 -3.95
CA ALA A 92 -2.69 -9.86 -3.03
C ALA A 92 -4.03 -9.58 -3.72
N PHE A 93 -4.87 -10.59 -3.80
CA PHE A 93 -6.23 -10.48 -4.33
C PHE A 93 -7.18 -9.97 -3.24
N VAL A 94 -7.79 -8.81 -3.46
CA VAL A 94 -8.64 -8.13 -2.48
C VAL A 94 -10.09 -8.18 -2.92
N ARG A 95 -10.95 -8.77 -2.09
CA ARG A 95 -12.41 -8.70 -2.19
C ARG A 95 -12.98 -7.87 -1.06
N PHE A 96 -14.11 -7.25 -1.31
CA PHE A 96 -14.77 -6.42 -0.32
C PHE A 96 -15.81 -7.22 0.45
N THR A 97 -15.86 -7.01 1.77
CA THR A 97 -16.76 -7.73 2.66
C THR A 97 -18.21 -7.56 2.18
N ASP A 98 -18.89 -8.69 2.00
CA ASP A 98 -20.29 -8.81 1.59
C ASP A 98 -20.64 -8.07 0.27
N TYR A 99 -19.62 -7.73 -0.55
CA TYR A 99 -19.78 -6.83 -1.71
C TYR A 99 -20.43 -5.49 -1.35
N GLY A 100 -20.18 -5.03 -0.13
CA GLY A 100 -20.83 -3.85 0.45
C GLY A 100 -20.40 -2.51 -0.15
N PHE A 101 -19.26 -2.49 -0.86
CA PHE A 101 -18.75 -1.29 -1.53
C PHE A 101 -17.92 -1.67 -2.77
N PHE A 102 -17.57 -0.65 -3.55
CA PHE A 102 -16.80 -0.78 -4.79
C PHE A 102 -15.76 0.32 -4.86
N VAL A 103 -14.65 0.07 -5.57
CA VAL A 103 -13.61 1.07 -5.85
C VAL A 103 -13.74 1.61 -7.28
N PRO A 104 -13.18 2.80 -7.58
CA PRO A 104 -13.19 3.36 -8.92
C PRO A 104 -12.51 2.44 -9.94
N LEU A 105 -13.07 2.37 -11.16
CA LEU A 105 -12.54 1.51 -12.23
C LEU A 105 -11.16 1.95 -12.72
N ASP A 106 -10.83 3.22 -12.53
CA ASP A 106 -9.56 3.85 -12.91
C ASP A 106 -8.55 3.95 -11.75
N ALA A 107 -8.74 3.14 -10.69
CA ALA A 107 -7.87 3.14 -9.51
C ALA A 107 -6.54 2.38 -9.71
N SER A 108 -6.32 1.71 -10.84
CA SER A 108 -5.05 1.04 -11.13
C SER A 108 -3.87 2.02 -11.07
N ASN A 109 -2.73 1.54 -10.55
CA ASN A 109 -1.51 2.30 -10.30
C ASN A 109 -1.61 3.40 -9.21
N GLN A 110 -2.71 3.47 -8.46
CA GLN A 110 -2.82 4.38 -7.32
C GLN A 110 -2.37 3.69 -6.03
N GLU A 111 -1.73 4.46 -5.14
CA GLU A 111 -1.42 4.02 -3.79
C GLU A 111 -2.74 3.79 -3.02
N SER A 112 -2.82 2.66 -2.33
CA SER A 112 -3.99 2.28 -1.55
C SER A 112 -3.60 1.68 -0.21
N ILE A 113 -4.47 1.84 0.78
CA ILE A 113 -4.38 1.19 2.08
C ILE A 113 -5.65 0.36 2.26
N VAL A 114 -5.47 -0.90 2.60
CA VAL A 114 -6.55 -1.86 2.85
C VAL A 114 -6.52 -2.29 4.30
N GLU A 115 -7.67 -2.30 4.96
CA GLU A 115 -7.84 -2.91 6.28
C GLU A 115 -8.88 -4.04 6.20
N GLY A 116 -8.55 -5.20 6.80
CA GLY A 116 -9.41 -6.37 6.75
C GLY A 116 -8.73 -7.64 7.26
N ARG A 117 -9.03 -8.76 6.63
CA ARG A 117 -8.53 -10.09 7.02
C ARG A 117 -7.77 -10.74 5.86
N ALA A 118 -6.54 -11.17 6.12
CA ALA A 118 -5.70 -11.88 5.17
C ALA A 118 -5.74 -13.40 5.42
N PHE A 119 -5.75 -14.18 4.37
CA PHE A 119 -5.78 -15.64 4.38
C PHE A 119 -5.22 -16.21 3.07
N LEU A 120 -4.94 -17.52 3.06
CA LEU A 120 -4.59 -18.24 1.84
C LEU A 120 -5.86 -18.81 1.21
N SER A 121 -6.14 -18.43 -0.04
CA SER A 121 -7.17 -19.08 -0.86
C SER A 121 -6.50 -20.19 -1.66
N ILE A 122 -6.84 -21.45 -1.33
CA ILE A 122 -6.24 -22.63 -1.95
C ILE A 122 -7.29 -23.33 -2.79
N VAL A 123 -6.97 -23.55 -4.08
CA VAL A 123 -7.72 -24.41 -4.96
C VAL A 123 -6.90 -25.69 -5.16
N THR A 124 -7.44 -26.81 -4.73
CA THR A 124 -6.76 -28.10 -4.78
C THR A 124 -6.51 -28.57 -6.21
N VAL A 125 -5.55 -29.50 -6.39
CA VAL A 125 -5.28 -30.12 -7.70
C VAL A 125 -6.53 -30.75 -8.29
N ASP A 126 -7.34 -31.44 -7.47
CA ASP A 126 -8.56 -32.10 -7.93
C ASP A 126 -9.61 -31.10 -8.42
N GLU A 127 -9.80 -29.99 -7.71
CA GLU A 127 -10.70 -28.90 -8.13
C GLU A 127 -10.20 -28.22 -9.41
N LEU A 128 -8.89 -27.96 -9.52
CA LEU A 128 -8.30 -27.38 -10.73
C LEU A 128 -8.50 -28.30 -11.95
N LYS A 129 -8.29 -29.61 -11.79
CA LYS A 129 -8.56 -30.60 -12.84
C LYS A 129 -10.03 -30.66 -13.21
N HIS A 130 -10.92 -30.57 -12.22
CA HIS A 130 -12.36 -30.50 -12.46
C HIS A 130 -12.73 -29.25 -13.28
N TYR A 131 -12.24 -28.05 -12.89
CA TYR A 131 -12.48 -26.83 -13.64
C TYR A 131 -11.88 -26.85 -15.04
N ALA A 132 -10.69 -27.42 -15.21
CA ALA A 132 -10.06 -27.58 -16.53
C ALA A 132 -10.89 -28.48 -17.45
N LYS A 133 -11.43 -29.59 -16.91
CA LYS A 133 -12.33 -30.51 -17.64
C LYS A 133 -13.62 -29.81 -18.05
N ASP A 134 -14.25 -29.06 -17.13
CA ASP A 134 -15.48 -28.31 -17.40
C ASP A 134 -15.23 -27.16 -18.41
N GLY A 135 -14.03 -26.61 -18.41
CA GLY A 135 -13.56 -25.61 -19.38
C GLY A 135 -13.18 -26.19 -20.76
N GLY A 136 -13.33 -27.52 -20.96
CA GLY A 136 -13.03 -28.19 -22.23
C GLY A 136 -11.55 -28.29 -22.55
N LYS A 137 -10.66 -28.28 -21.53
CA LYS A 137 -9.22 -28.49 -21.71
C LYS A 137 -8.94 -29.91 -22.15
N SER A 138 -7.84 -30.08 -22.90
CA SER A 138 -7.36 -31.41 -23.33
C SER A 138 -6.91 -32.25 -22.13
N GLN A 139 -6.89 -33.58 -22.30
CA GLN A 139 -6.43 -34.47 -21.23
C GLN A 139 -4.98 -34.21 -20.84
N GLU A 140 -4.12 -33.84 -21.80
CA GLU A 140 -2.73 -33.46 -21.56
C GLU A 140 -2.60 -32.22 -20.67
N GLU A 141 -3.42 -31.19 -20.93
CA GLU A 141 -3.45 -29.96 -20.10
C GLU A 141 -3.97 -30.28 -18.67
N ILE A 142 -4.95 -31.19 -18.54
CA ILE A 142 -5.49 -31.62 -17.25
C ILE A 142 -4.44 -32.38 -16.44
N ASP A 143 -3.71 -33.31 -17.10
CA ASP A 143 -2.69 -34.11 -16.45
C ASP A 143 -1.47 -33.30 -16.02
N ALA A 144 -1.19 -32.20 -16.72
CA ALA A 144 -0.13 -31.25 -16.38
C ALA A 144 -0.40 -30.46 -15.07
N ILE A 145 -1.63 -30.46 -14.56
CA ILE A 145 -2.00 -29.83 -13.27
C ILE A 145 -1.52 -30.73 -12.13
N THR A 146 -0.40 -30.40 -11.52
CA THR A 146 0.24 -31.19 -10.47
C THR A 146 0.32 -30.49 -9.12
N GLU A 147 0.08 -29.17 -9.08
CA GLU A 147 0.18 -28.36 -7.86
C GLU A 147 -1.11 -27.58 -7.59
N PRO A 148 -1.45 -27.33 -6.32
CA PRO A 148 -2.59 -26.47 -5.97
C PRO A 148 -2.30 -25.02 -6.36
N LYS A 149 -3.35 -24.27 -6.67
CA LYS A 149 -3.25 -22.82 -6.86
C LYS A 149 -3.44 -22.12 -5.52
N ILE A 150 -2.38 -21.47 -5.04
CA ILE A 150 -2.41 -20.65 -3.83
C ILE A 150 -2.51 -19.18 -4.24
N THR A 151 -3.47 -18.46 -3.67
CA THR A 151 -3.67 -17.03 -3.86
C THR A 151 -3.61 -16.35 -2.50
N TYR A 152 -2.79 -15.32 -2.36
CA TYR A 152 -2.78 -14.42 -1.22
C TYR A 152 -4.04 -13.57 -1.27
N ALA A 153 -4.94 -13.75 -0.34
CA ALA A 153 -6.26 -13.14 -0.37
C ALA A 153 -6.49 -12.22 0.83
N ILE A 154 -7.18 -11.10 0.58
CA ILE A 154 -7.64 -10.19 1.62
C ILE A 154 -9.15 -9.98 1.44
N GLN A 155 -9.90 -10.17 2.50
CA GLN A 155 -11.26 -9.69 2.61
C GLN A 155 -11.22 -8.34 3.30
N ALA A 156 -11.46 -7.27 2.55
CA ALA A 156 -11.33 -5.90 3.00
C ALA A 156 -12.65 -5.38 3.58
N ASP A 157 -12.55 -4.78 4.75
CA ASP A 157 -13.64 -4.08 5.41
C ASP A 157 -13.63 -2.58 5.03
N GLY A 158 -12.44 -2.00 4.81
CA GLY A 158 -12.24 -0.62 4.37
C GLY A 158 -11.03 -0.45 3.46
N VAL A 159 -11.11 0.54 2.57
CA VAL A 159 -10.06 0.91 1.61
C VAL A 159 -9.89 2.43 1.59
N LEU A 160 -8.64 2.89 1.63
CA LEU A 160 -8.24 4.25 1.28
C LEU A 160 -7.52 4.21 -0.06
N ILE A 161 -7.88 5.10 -0.98
CA ILE A 161 -7.16 5.30 -2.24
C ILE A 161 -6.64 6.73 -2.23
N LYS A 162 -5.33 6.90 -2.47
CA LYS A 162 -4.69 8.20 -2.52
C LYS A 162 -5.29 9.02 -3.66
N ASP A 163 -5.75 10.22 -3.34
CA ASP A 163 -6.31 11.12 -4.35
C ASP A 163 -5.22 11.52 -5.35
N LYS A 164 -5.60 11.61 -6.63
CA LYS A 164 -4.71 12.13 -7.66
C LYS A 164 -4.44 13.60 -7.32
N THR A 165 -3.17 13.96 -7.10
CA THR A 165 -2.79 15.37 -6.97
C THR A 165 -3.10 16.04 -8.30
N GLU A 166 -4.10 16.92 -8.33
CA GLU A 166 -4.22 17.87 -9.42
C GLU A 166 -2.99 18.79 -9.30
N ASP A 167 -2.09 18.72 -10.28
CA ASP A 167 -1.08 19.74 -10.48
C ASP A 167 -1.82 21.05 -10.76
N LYS A 168 -2.09 21.83 -9.70
CA LYS A 168 -2.49 23.22 -9.87
C LYS A 168 -1.30 23.93 -10.51
N ALA A 169 -1.28 23.88 -11.85
CA ALA A 169 -0.48 24.80 -12.61
C ALA A 169 -0.84 26.21 -12.11
N THR A 170 0.14 26.84 -11.47
CA THR A 170 0.04 28.23 -11.03
C THR A 170 -0.18 29.09 -12.27
N GLU A 171 -1.43 29.43 -12.51
CA GLU A 171 -1.78 30.45 -13.49
C GLU A 171 -1.18 31.77 -12.98
N THR A 172 0.02 32.08 -13.45
CA THR A 172 0.60 33.42 -13.29
C THR A 172 -0.26 34.39 -14.07
N VAL A 173 -1.14 35.06 -13.33
CA VAL A 173 -1.84 36.24 -13.84
C VAL A 173 -0.80 37.33 -14.09
N ASN A 174 -0.61 37.68 -15.35
CA ASN A 174 0.10 38.87 -15.82
C ASN A 174 -0.72 40.12 -15.56
#